data_c5a1ec2ca6fa0f012d174bc576ed6fcd
#
_entry.id   c5a1ec2ca6fa0f012d174bc576ed6fcd
#
_cell.length_a   1.000
_cell.length_b   1.000
_cell.length_c   1.000
_cell.angle_alpha   90.00
_cell.angle_beta   90.00
_cell.angle_gamma   90.00
#
_symmetry.space_group_name_H-M   'P 1'
#
loop_
_entity.id
_entity.type
_entity.pdbx_description
1 polymer ?
#
loop_
_entity_poly.entity_id
_entity_poly.type
_entity_poly.pdbx_seq_one_letter_code
_entity_poly.pdbx_strand_id
1 'polypeptide(L)'
;MLSDPKPNDVVVFLPNGNEKSHYYVKRVIAVPGDTVQIMDGAIYVNKKLFVDSFDAPAIDDPGIAEEEITIEEDEYFVLGDNRNDSEDSRYANIGCVKKKYMIGKAWFLYSPISHMGLLRMR
;
A
#
# COMPACT_ATOMS: atom_id res chain seq x y z
N MET A 1 16.52 -0.15 -11.87
CA MET A 1 16.03 -1.07 -10.82
C MET A 1 15.35 -0.29 -9.70
N LEU A 2 14.24 -0.79 -9.21
CA LEU A 2 13.53 -0.16 -8.10
C LEU A 2 14.32 -0.36 -6.81
N SER A 3 14.63 0.74 -6.10
CA SER A 3 15.19 0.65 -4.75
C SER A 3 14.12 0.13 -3.79
N ASP A 4 14.53 -0.33 -2.61
CA ASP A 4 13.58 -0.88 -1.65
C ASP A 4 12.59 0.20 -1.21
N PRO A 5 11.29 -0.08 -1.33
CA PRO A 5 10.27 0.84 -0.86
C PRO A 5 10.37 1.09 0.64
N LYS A 6 10.02 2.29 1.05
CA LYS A 6 10.01 2.72 2.45
C LYS A 6 8.61 3.16 2.84
N PRO A 7 8.30 3.21 4.14
CA PRO A 7 7.03 3.74 4.59
C PRO A 7 6.75 5.12 3.99
N ASN A 8 5.53 5.35 3.61
CA ASN A 8 5.03 6.53 2.90
C ASN A 8 5.41 6.62 1.42
N ASP A 9 6.30 5.78 0.91
CA ASP A 9 6.49 5.68 -0.54
C ASP A 9 5.20 5.20 -1.20
N VAL A 10 4.90 5.73 -2.37
CA VAL A 10 3.78 5.26 -3.17
C VAL A 10 4.34 4.43 -4.31
N VAL A 11 3.79 3.23 -4.49
CA VAL A 11 4.31 2.27 -5.46
C VAL A 11 3.23 1.90 -6.48
N VAL A 12 3.69 1.51 -7.66
CA VAL A 12 2.86 1.03 -8.76
C VAL A 12 3.13 -0.45 -8.94
N PHE A 13 2.09 -1.26 -8.95
CA PHE A 13 2.26 -2.71 -9.01
C PHE A 13 1.08 -3.40 -9.72
N LEU A 14 1.32 -4.65 -10.11
CA LEU A 14 0.25 -5.54 -10.57
C LEU A 14 -0.19 -6.42 -9.39
N PRO A 15 -1.48 -6.41 -9.02
CA PRO A 15 -1.95 -7.22 -7.90
C PRO A 15 -1.72 -8.71 -8.21
N ASN A 16 -1.03 -9.40 -7.31
CA ASN A 16 -0.67 -10.81 -7.44
C ASN A 16 0.03 -11.16 -8.76
N GLY A 17 0.67 -10.17 -9.38
CA GLY A 17 1.34 -10.37 -10.66
C GLY A 17 0.40 -10.63 -11.82
N ASN A 18 -0.88 -10.32 -11.69
CA ASN A 18 -1.88 -10.57 -12.72
C ASN A 18 -1.71 -9.61 -13.89
N GLU A 19 -1.12 -10.10 -14.99
CA GLU A 19 -0.86 -9.28 -16.17
C GLU A 19 -2.13 -8.80 -16.87
N LYS A 20 -3.27 -9.40 -16.58
CA LYS A 20 -4.56 -8.98 -17.15
C LYS A 20 -5.20 -7.85 -16.34
N SER A 21 -4.68 -7.57 -15.15
CA SER A 21 -5.17 -6.48 -14.33
C SER A 21 -4.62 -5.14 -14.82
N HIS A 22 -5.31 -4.05 -14.46
CA HIS A 22 -4.70 -2.74 -14.53
C HIS A 22 -3.70 -2.58 -13.38
N TYR A 23 -2.81 -1.61 -13.48
CA TYR A 23 -1.88 -1.31 -12.40
C TYR A 23 -2.60 -0.65 -11.23
N TYR A 24 -2.14 -0.99 -10.03
CA TYR A 24 -2.58 -0.36 -8.79
C TYR A 24 -1.52 0.63 -8.33
N VAL A 25 -1.95 1.72 -7.70
CA VAL A 25 -1.08 2.74 -7.13
C VAL A 25 -1.48 2.90 -5.67
N LYS A 26 -0.60 2.50 -4.76
CA LYS A 26 -0.90 2.47 -3.32
C LYS A 26 0.30 2.96 -2.51
N ARG A 27 0.04 3.38 -1.29
CA ARG A 27 1.07 3.86 -0.37
C ARG A 27 1.58 2.75 0.52
N VAL A 28 2.91 2.64 0.65
CA VAL A 28 3.54 1.66 1.53
C VAL A 28 3.34 2.09 2.99
N ILE A 29 2.84 1.18 3.80
CA ILE A 29 2.62 1.39 5.24
C ILE A 29 3.64 0.61 6.04
N ALA A 30 3.87 -0.66 5.69
CA ALA A 30 4.79 -1.52 6.43
C ALA A 30 5.67 -2.30 5.46
N VAL A 31 6.90 -2.56 5.89
CA VAL A 31 7.95 -3.21 5.09
C VAL A 31 8.32 -4.55 5.72
N PRO A 32 9.11 -5.39 5.01
CA PRO A 32 9.46 -6.72 5.55
C PRO A 32 9.97 -6.66 6.99
N GLY A 33 9.43 -7.54 7.82
CA GLY A 33 9.80 -7.63 9.23
C GLY A 33 8.95 -6.78 10.17
N ASP A 34 8.20 -5.83 9.64
CA ASP A 34 7.30 -5.02 10.46
C ASP A 34 6.05 -5.82 10.85
N THR A 35 5.41 -5.38 11.93
CA THR A 35 4.04 -5.79 12.22
C THR A 35 3.11 -4.62 11.89
N VAL A 36 1.88 -4.93 11.49
CA VAL A 36 0.87 -3.91 11.22
C VAL A 36 -0.46 -4.34 11.79
N GLN A 37 -1.18 -3.38 12.37
CA GLN A 37 -2.52 -3.57 12.86
C GLN A 37 -3.30 -2.27 12.71
N ILE A 38 -4.58 -2.38 12.43
CA ILE A 38 -5.47 -1.22 12.35
C ILE A 38 -6.50 -1.36 13.46
N MET A 39 -6.50 -0.40 14.39
CA MET A 39 -7.39 -0.38 15.56
C MET A 39 -8.02 1.00 15.70
N ASP A 40 -9.32 1.03 15.91
CA ASP A 40 -10.06 2.29 16.15
C ASP A 40 -9.77 3.35 15.07
N GLY A 41 -9.67 2.90 13.82
CA GLY A 41 -9.45 3.77 12.69
C GLY A 41 -8.01 4.21 12.47
N ALA A 42 -7.07 3.81 13.32
CA ALA A 42 -5.67 4.21 13.23
C ALA A 42 -4.77 3.03 12.89
N ILE A 43 -3.66 3.34 12.22
CA ILE A 43 -2.68 2.33 11.80
C ILE A 43 -1.55 2.28 12.82
N TYR A 44 -1.19 1.08 13.23
CA TYR A 44 -0.05 0.85 14.13
C TYR A 44 0.96 -0.05 13.43
N VAL A 45 2.19 0.43 13.30
CA VAL A 45 3.31 -0.33 12.76
C VAL A 45 4.31 -0.56 13.88
N ASN A 46 4.64 -1.82 14.12
CA ASN A 46 5.49 -2.20 15.26
C ASN A 46 4.94 -1.64 16.58
N LYS A 47 3.62 -1.67 16.73
CA LYS A 47 2.89 -1.20 17.92
C LYS A 47 2.98 0.30 18.15
N LYS A 48 3.41 1.06 17.16
CA LYS A 48 3.48 2.52 17.22
C LYS A 48 2.56 3.14 16.18
N LEU A 49 1.95 4.24 16.53
CA LEU A 49 1.07 4.96 15.61
C LEU A 49 1.85 5.34 14.33
N PHE A 50 1.32 4.93 13.20
CA PHE A 50 1.91 5.27 11.90
C PHE A 50 1.60 6.73 11.56
N VAL A 51 2.60 7.45 11.11
CA VAL A 51 2.44 8.84 10.69
C VAL A 51 2.42 8.90 9.16
N ASP A 52 1.22 9.15 8.60
CA ASP A 52 1.09 9.39 7.17
C ASP A 52 1.75 10.70 6.78
N SER A 53 2.25 10.74 5.54
CA SER A 53 2.82 11.97 4.98
C SER A 53 1.75 12.99 4.58
N PHE A 54 0.48 12.65 4.77
CA PHE A 54 -0.65 13.53 4.49
C PHE A 54 -1.72 13.33 5.57
N ASP A 55 -2.72 14.21 5.58
CA ASP A 55 -3.82 14.14 6.54
C ASP A 55 -4.84 13.10 6.09
N ALA A 56 -4.62 11.85 6.50
CA ALA A 56 -5.46 10.73 6.09
C ALA A 56 -6.67 10.59 7.00
N PRO A 57 -7.85 10.20 6.45
CA PRO A 57 -9.02 9.97 7.27
C PRO A 57 -8.89 8.72 8.14
N ALA A 58 -9.68 8.64 9.20
CA ALA A 58 -9.80 7.43 9.99
C ALA A 58 -10.32 6.29 9.12
N ILE A 59 -9.84 5.07 9.38
CA ILE A 59 -10.18 3.88 8.59
C ILE A 59 -11.40 3.21 9.20
N ASP A 60 -12.46 3.02 8.39
CA ASP A 60 -13.69 2.37 8.85
C ASP A 60 -13.55 0.85 8.93
N ASP A 61 -12.89 0.25 7.94
CA ASP A 61 -12.76 -1.21 7.85
C ASP A 61 -11.27 -1.60 7.88
N PRO A 62 -10.81 -2.25 8.95
CA PRO A 62 -9.42 -2.69 9.05
C PRO A 62 -9.12 -3.92 8.17
N GLY A 63 -10.12 -4.66 7.71
CA GLY A 63 -9.90 -5.86 6.93
C GLY A 63 -9.04 -6.88 7.67
N ILE A 64 -8.08 -7.48 6.96
CA ILE A 64 -7.21 -8.50 7.57
C ILE A 64 -6.28 -7.92 8.63
N ALA A 65 -6.09 -6.60 8.66
CA ALA A 65 -5.25 -5.95 9.66
C ALA A 65 -5.97 -5.68 10.99
N GLU A 66 -7.22 -6.13 11.13
CA GLU A 66 -7.90 -6.09 12.43
C GLU A 66 -7.08 -6.83 13.48
N GLU A 67 -6.48 -7.95 13.11
CA GLU A 67 -5.49 -8.63 13.93
C GLU A 67 -4.10 -8.23 13.45
N GLU A 68 -3.14 -8.20 14.38
CA GLU A 68 -1.76 -7.86 14.05
C GLU A 68 -1.19 -8.90 13.10
N ILE A 69 -0.60 -8.43 12.00
CA ILE A 69 0.05 -9.31 11.03
C ILE A 69 1.53 -8.93 10.90
N THR A 70 2.37 -9.92 10.64
CA THR A 70 3.80 -9.73 10.41
C THR A 70 4.05 -9.75 8.90
N ILE A 71 4.77 -8.74 8.41
CA ILE A 71 5.08 -8.62 6.99
C ILE A 71 6.27 -9.52 6.67
N GLU A 72 6.08 -10.43 5.71
CA GLU A 72 7.10 -11.40 5.34
C GLU A 72 8.17 -10.80 4.44
N GLU A 73 9.24 -11.55 4.19
CA GLU A 73 10.31 -11.16 3.28
C GLU A 73 9.74 -10.81 1.91
N ASP A 74 10.26 -9.75 1.31
CA ASP A 74 9.88 -9.30 -0.02
C ASP A 74 8.42 -8.85 -0.15
N GLU A 75 7.73 -8.68 0.97
CA GLU A 75 6.34 -8.22 0.97
C GLU A 75 6.19 -6.87 1.64
N TYR A 76 5.14 -6.16 1.22
CA TYR A 76 4.85 -4.81 1.69
C TYR A 76 3.36 -4.70 1.92
N PHE A 77 2.97 -4.08 3.03
CA PHE A 77 1.57 -3.77 3.30
C PHE A 77 1.29 -2.38 2.75
N VAL A 78 0.32 -2.29 1.86
CA VAL A 78 0.01 -1.03 1.16
C VAL A 78 -1.45 -0.65 1.36
N LEU A 79 -1.71 0.65 1.41
CA LEU A 79 -3.06 1.20 1.50
C LEU A 79 -3.27 2.26 0.43
N GLY A 80 -4.49 2.34 -0.08
CA GLY A 80 -4.88 3.47 -0.91
C GLY A 80 -5.04 4.73 -0.07
N ASP A 81 -4.76 5.88 -0.64
CA ASP A 81 -4.91 7.14 0.09
C ASP A 81 -6.38 7.43 0.40
N ASN A 82 -7.29 7.03 -0.46
CA ASN A 82 -8.71 7.09 -0.19
C ASN A 82 -9.11 5.90 0.69
N ARG A 83 -8.77 5.96 1.97
CA ARG A 83 -8.79 4.84 2.91
C ARG A 83 -10.14 4.11 2.99
N ASN A 84 -11.23 4.81 2.83
CA ASN A 84 -12.55 4.22 2.96
C ASN A 84 -13.19 3.84 1.62
N ASP A 85 -12.43 3.95 0.52
CA ASP A 85 -12.87 3.56 -0.82
C ASP A 85 -11.65 3.08 -1.63
N SER A 86 -10.99 2.03 -1.15
CA SER A 86 -9.77 1.52 -1.76
C SER A 86 -9.71 0.01 -1.64
N GLU A 87 -9.30 -0.65 -2.72
CA GLU A 87 -8.92 -2.06 -2.69
C GLU A 87 -7.42 -2.16 -2.51
N ASP A 88 -6.98 -2.69 -1.39
CA ASP A 88 -5.57 -2.71 -1.01
C ASP A 88 -5.25 -3.92 -0.14
N SER A 89 -4.13 -3.88 0.60
CA SER A 89 -3.66 -5.01 1.40
C SER A 89 -4.63 -5.45 2.50
N ARG A 90 -5.60 -4.62 2.86
CA ARG A 90 -6.62 -5.00 3.86
C ARG A 90 -7.53 -6.11 3.35
N TYR A 91 -7.64 -6.28 2.05
CA TYR A 91 -8.49 -7.31 1.46
C TYR A 91 -7.68 -8.55 1.15
N ALA A 92 -8.18 -9.71 1.58
CA ALA A 92 -7.44 -10.98 1.45
C ALA A 92 -7.08 -11.33 0.00
N ASN A 93 -7.90 -10.91 -0.96
CA ASN A 93 -7.62 -11.18 -2.37
C ASN A 93 -6.46 -10.35 -2.93
N ILE A 94 -6.05 -9.29 -2.25
CA ILE A 94 -4.86 -8.51 -2.61
C ILE A 94 -3.71 -8.86 -1.67
N GLY A 95 -3.93 -8.73 -0.36
CA GLY A 95 -2.93 -9.03 0.65
C GLY A 95 -1.68 -8.17 0.53
N CYS A 96 -0.61 -8.61 1.15
CA CYS A 96 0.68 -7.94 1.03
C CYS A 96 1.23 -8.09 -0.38
N VAL A 97 1.91 -7.06 -0.85
CA VAL A 97 2.40 -6.97 -2.24
C VAL A 97 3.87 -7.36 -2.29
N LYS A 98 4.20 -8.30 -3.17
CA LYS A 98 5.59 -8.71 -3.38
C LYS A 98 6.33 -7.67 -4.21
N LYS A 99 7.55 -7.36 -3.82
CA LYS A 99 8.37 -6.38 -4.52
C LYS A 99 8.52 -6.69 -6.01
N LYS A 100 8.61 -7.98 -6.36
CA LYS A 100 8.77 -8.38 -7.76
C LYS A 100 7.63 -7.94 -8.67
N TYR A 101 6.47 -7.62 -8.10
CA TYR A 101 5.31 -7.16 -8.87
C TYR A 101 5.24 -5.63 -8.94
N MET A 102 6.16 -4.92 -8.30
CA MET A 102 6.22 -3.47 -8.34
C MET A 102 7.04 -3.01 -9.54
N ILE A 103 6.55 -1.98 -10.23
CA ILE A 103 7.22 -1.44 -11.41
C ILE A 103 7.84 -0.07 -11.19
N GLY A 104 7.49 0.62 -10.11
CA GLY A 104 8.04 1.95 -9.86
C GLY A 104 7.45 2.61 -8.63
N LYS A 105 7.90 3.83 -8.39
CA LYS A 105 7.46 4.66 -7.27
C LYS A 105 6.71 5.88 -7.79
N ALA A 106 5.98 6.52 -6.89
CA ALA A 106 5.03 7.59 -7.22
C ALA A 106 5.63 8.81 -7.90
N TRP A 107 6.92 9.06 -7.77
CA TRP A 107 7.49 10.22 -8.41
C TRP A 107 7.30 10.19 -9.94
N PHE A 108 7.07 9.02 -10.51
CA PHE A 108 6.70 8.90 -11.91
C PHE A 108 5.34 9.54 -12.22
N LEU A 109 4.48 9.66 -11.20
CA LEU A 109 3.16 10.22 -11.37
C LEU A 109 3.18 11.74 -11.57
N TYR A 110 4.30 12.38 -11.28
CA TYR A 110 4.49 13.80 -11.52
C TYR A 110 5.04 14.08 -12.92
N SER A 111 5.23 13.03 -13.71
CA SER A 111 5.62 13.13 -15.11
C SER A 111 4.37 13.27 -15.99
N PRO A 112 4.52 13.51 -17.31
CA PRO A 112 3.38 13.55 -18.22
C PRO A 112 2.50 12.30 -18.20
N ILE A 113 3.03 11.16 -17.77
CA ILE A 113 2.25 9.92 -17.68
C ILE A 113 1.05 10.06 -16.76
N SER A 114 1.18 10.81 -15.67
CA SER A 114 0.08 10.99 -14.73
C SER A 114 -1.12 11.68 -15.36
N HIS A 115 -0.91 12.48 -16.38
CA HIS A 115 -1.97 13.21 -17.08
C HIS A 115 -2.69 12.35 -18.10
N MET A 116 -2.17 11.17 -18.40
CA MET A 116 -2.76 10.28 -19.40
C MET A 116 -3.84 9.37 -18.82
N GLY A 117 -4.08 9.44 -17.54
CA GLY A 117 -5.11 8.63 -16.89
C GLY A 117 -4.81 7.14 -16.82
N LEU A 118 -3.56 6.75 -17.02
CA LEU A 118 -3.14 5.34 -17.01
C LEU A 118 -3.01 4.76 -15.61
N LEU A 119 -2.80 5.62 -14.62
CA LEU A 119 -2.58 5.20 -13.23
C LEU A 119 -3.58 5.90 -12.32
N ARG A 120 -3.99 5.22 -11.26
CA ARG A 120 -4.92 5.77 -10.28
C ARG A 120 -4.40 5.62 -8.87
N MET A 121 -4.56 6.69 -8.10
CA MET A 121 -4.22 6.75 -6.69
C MET A 121 -5.49 6.58 -5.87
N ARG A 122 -5.71 5.39 -5.32
CA ARG A 122 -6.93 5.12 -4.56
C ARG A 122 -6.64 4.40 -3.28
#